data_a93a23e4489e71c8ff7190cda5d53b77
#
_entry.id   a93a23e4489e71c8ff7190cda5d53b77
#
_cell.length_a   1.000
_cell.length_b   1.000
_cell.length_c   1.000
_cell.angle_alpha   90.00
_cell.angle_beta   90.00
_cell.angle_gamma   90.00
#
_symmetry.space_group_name_H-M   'P 1'
#
loop_
_entity.id
_entity.type
_entity.pdbx_description
1 polymer ?
#
loop_
_entity_poly.entity_id
_entity_poly.type
_entity_poly.pdbx_seq_one_letter_code
_entity_poly.pdbx_strand_id
1 'polypeptide(L)'
;ISVKIHGAGSFAFYTTYTPLPDLSETIQKALEPAKTEIYYIDVAPRLTLEGRQMPLPALSIFSLISKFMGKYPTDWEKHIRGISERGYNMIHFTPLQQRGSSNSPYSIYDQLAWDPECFPNGEADIKKLVRSMEEDHGLLGLTDVVWNHTADNSKWLQEHPEVGYNVSTAPWLRAALELDTSLLEFSDTLASQATEIKTVDELLKIMEGIKTDVIAKLNLWQFYVTDVVRDADAAVQAWTKGDIKFPEGGFGGHDFGGLETIKNSTPTQMAQFLTKKALLNTDRLGERYRRAVDPRVAAALLTAIYGRYEGDASDGADQGAARSRLTSILDEVNLPLYQEYDKDVAEILEQLFNRIKYVRIDEHGPKLGPITKKSPIIESYFTRLPKNSITAKHNQEDLALVNNGWIWASNALIDNAGPESRSYLRREVIVWGDCVKLRYGKGPEDSPYLWDHMARYTRLTAKYF
;
A
#
# COMPACT_ATOMS: atom_id res chain seq x y z
N ILE A 1 -5.27 -7.71 -44.47
CA ILE A 1 -3.97 -7.56 -43.79
C ILE A 1 -3.72 -8.87 -43.08
N SER A 2 -2.54 -9.45 -43.29
CA SER A 2 -2.09 -10.67 -42.60
C SER A 2 -1.00 -10.28 -41.59
N VAL A 3 -1.18 -10.66 -40.32
CA VAL A 3 -0.21 -10.42 -39.27
C VAL A 3 0.37 -11.77 -38.82
N LYS A 4 1.68 -11.90 -38.83
CA LYS A 4 2.39 -13.08 -38.30
C LYS A 4 2.97 -12.72 -36.93
N ILE A 5 2.59 -13.48 -35.91
CA ILE A 5 3.15 -13.35 -34.56
C ILE A 5 4.13 -14.50 -34.36
N HIS A 6 5.40 -14.19 -34.04
CA HIS A 6 6.49 -15.16 -33.93
C HIS A 6 6.82 -15.53 -32.48
N GLY A 7 6.23 -14.88 -31.49
CA GLY A 7 6.43 -15.17 -30.06
C GLY A 7 5.13 -15.51 -29.35
N ALA A 8 5.26 -16.20 -28.22
CA ALA A 8 4.15 -16.37 -27.28
C ALA A 8 3.93 -15.07 -26.49
N GLY A 9 2.68 -14.81 -26.09
CA GLY A 9 2.31 -13.64 -25.29
C GLY A 9 0.92 -13.12 -25.63
N SER A 10 0.52 -12.09 -24.93
CA SER A 10 -0.69 -11.32 -25.21
C SER A 10 -0.29 -10.04 -25.92
N PHE A 11 -0.79 -9.86 -27.13
CA PHE A 11 -0.43 -8.74 -28.01
C PHE A 11 -1.64 -7.82 -28.17
N ALA A 12 -1.49 -6.59 -27.68
CA ALA A 12 -2.50 -5.56 -27.86
C ALA A 12 -2.34 -4.89 -29.24
N PHE A 13 -3.43 -4.67 -29.97
CA PHE A 13 -3.43 -3.92 -31.22
C PHE A 13 -4.65 -3.03 -31.35
N TYR A 14 -4.52 -1.99 -32.11
CA TYR A 14 -5.62 -1.13 -32.55
C TYR A 14 -5.37 -0.70 -33.99
N THR A 15 -6.40 -0.27 -34.65
CA THR A 15 -6.30 0.30 -36.01
C THR A 15 -6.59 1.79 -35.96
N THR A 16 -5.78 2.57 -36.64
CA THR A 16 -6.10 3.97 -36.93
C THR A 16 -6.80 4.06 -38.29
N TYR A 17 -7.86 4.84 -38.37
CA TYR A 17 -8.62 5.04 -39.61
C TYR A 17 -9.07 6.49 -39.69
N THR A 18 -9.27 6.95 -40.90
CA THR A 18 -9.91 8.25 -41.15
C THR A 18 -11.40 8.02 -41.34
N PRO A 19 -12.27 8.54 -40.46
CA PRO A 19 -13.70 8.41 -40.65
C PRO A 19 -14.11 9.03 -42.00
N LEU A 20 -15.03 8.40 -42.71
CA LEU A 20 -15.67 9.05 -43.88
C LEU A 20 -16.49 10.22 -43.35
N PRO A 21 -16.38 11.40 -43.96
CA PRO A 21 -17.17 12.56 -43.54
C PRO A 21 -18.66 12.24 -43.65
N ASP A 22 -19.39 12.48 -42.58
CA ASP A 22 -20.83 12.51 -42.66
C ASP A 22 -21.23 13.75 -43.53
N LEU A 23 -22.13 13.57 -44.48
CA LEU A 23 -22.49 14.60 -45.45
C LEU A 23 -23.03 15.90 -44.83
N SER A 24 -23.21 15.94 -43.51
CA SER A 24 -23.70 17.07 -42.72
C SER A 24 -22.64 17.86 -41.95
N GLU A 25 -21.37 17.39 -41.86
CA GLU A 25 -20.32 18.07 -41.08
C GLU A 25 -19.28 18.76 -41.98
N THR A 26 -18.88 19.96 -41.57
CA THR A 26 -17.91 20.81 -42.28
C THR A 26 -16.57 20.07 -42.45
N ILE A 27 -16.03 20.07 -43.65
CA ILE A 27 -14.88 19.33 -44.18
C ILE A 27 -13.61 19.37 -43.29
N GLN A 28 -13.47 20.31 -42.38
CA GLN A 28 -12.29 20.48 -41.53
C GLN A 28 -12.21 19.51 -40.32
N LYS A 29 -13.34 18.98 -39.85
CA LYS A 29 -13.40 18.05 -38.73
C LYS A 29 -13.21 16.57 -39.13
N ALA A 30 -13.33 16.28 -40.41
CA ALA A 30 -13.36 14.93 -40.98
C ALA A 30 -11.95 14.31 -41.21
N LEU A 31 -10.87 15.01 -40.90
CA LEU A 31 -9.51 14.58 -41.25
C LEU A 31 -8.65 14.12 -40.04
N GLU A 32 -9.17 14.16 -38.81
CA GLU A 32 -8.44 13.63 -37.69
C GLU A 32 -8.52 12.10 -37.63
N PRO A 33 -7.38 11.40 -37.55
CA PRO A 33 -7.37 9.94 -37.47
C PRO A 33 -8.02 9.47 -36.17
N ALA A 34 -9.06 8.65 -36.27
CA ALA A 34 -9.66 7.94 -35.14
C ALA A 34 -8.95 6.63 -34.88
N LYS A 35 -9.11 6.12 -33.67
CA LYS A 35 -8.58 4.80 -33.25
C LYS A 35 -9.73 3.87 -32.92
N THR A 36 -9.60 2.60 -33.28
CA THR A 36 -10.49 1.56 -32.76
C THR A 36 -10.24 1.33 -31.27
N GLU A 37 -11.10 0.56 -30.66
CA GLU A 37 -10.81 -0.06 -29.35
C GLU A 37 -9.55 -0.92 -29.42
N ILE A 38 -8.97 -1.21 -28.27
CA ILE A 38 -7.82 -2.10 -28.17
C ILE A 38 -8.31 -3.54 -28.19
N TYR A 39 -7.79 -4.33 -29.11
CA TYR A 39 -8.03 -5.76 -29.22
C TYR A 39 -6.79 -6.53 -28.79
N TYR A 40 -6.95 -7.77 -28.33
CA TYR A 40 -5.88 -8.62 -27.87
C TYR A 40 -5.83 -9.91 -28.68
N ILE A 41 -4.61 -10.37 -28.99
CA ILE A 41 -4.34 -11.69 -29.56
C ILE A 41 -3.45 -12.44 -28.58
N ASP A 42 -3.94 -13.54 -28.03
CA ASP A 42 -3.19 -14.41 -27.16
C ASP A 42 -2.55 -15.56 -27.95
N VAL A 43 -1.24 -15.67 -27.85
CA VAL A 43 -0.47 -16.75 -28.48
C VAL A 43 0.13 -17.61 -27.37
N ALA A 44 -0.35 -18.84 -27.26
CA ALA A 44 0.14 -19.79 -26.27
C ALA A 44 1.62 -20.15 -26.51
N PRO A 45 2.43 -20.31 -25.45
CA PRO A 45 3.79 -20.76 -25.58
C PRO A 45 3.85 -22.19 -26.14
N ARG A 46 4.89 -22.46 -26.88
CA ARG A 46 5.20 -23.82 -27.37
C ARG A 46 6.20 -24.43 -26.42
N LEU A 47 5.79 -25.47 -25.72
CA LEU A 47 6.67 -26.25 -24.87
C LEU A 47 7.21 -27.42 -25.64
N THR A 48 8.46 -27.80 -25.39
CA THR A 48 9.10 -28.98 -26.00
C THR A 48 9.68 -29.85 -24.90
N LEU A 49 9.32 -31.11 -24.90
CA LEU A 49 9.87 -32.11 -23.99
C LEU A 49 10.36 -33.30 -24.83
N GLU A 50 11.59 -33.71 -24.61
CA GLU A 50 12.23 -34.79 -25.39
C GLU A 50 12.14 -34.60 -26.94
N GLY A 51 12.26 -33.36 -27.40
CA GLY A 51 12.14 -32.99 -28.80
C GLY A 51 10.71 -33.00 -29.37
N ARG A 52 9.70 -33.30 -28.58
CA ARG A 52 8.28 -33.29 -28.95
C ARG A 52 7.58 -32.06 -28.48
N GLN A 53 6.75 -31.47 -29.33
CA GLN A 53 5.90 -30.36 -28.91
C GLN A 53 4.80 -30.85 -27.96
N MET A 54 4.68 -30.20 -26.82
CA MET A 54 3.67 -30.47 -25.82
C MET A 54 2.65 -29.32 -25.80
N PRO A 55 1.37 -29.60 -26.07
CA PRO A 55 0.32 -28.60 -25.92
C PRO A 55 0.04 -28.32 -24.45
N LEU A 56 -0.24 -27.05 -24.08
CA LEU A 56 -0.51 -26.66 -22.69
C LEU A 56 -1.59 -27.52 -21.98
N PRO A 57 -2.69 -27.92 -22.64
CA PRO A 57 -3.70 -28.80 -22.01
C PRO A 57 -3.20 -30.21 -21.65
N ALA A 58 -2.04 -30.64 -22.16
CA ALA A 58 -1.43 -31.93 -21.82
C ALA A 58 -0.52 -31.87 -20.58
N LEU A 59 -0.35 -30.70 -19.97
CA LEU A 59 0.44 -30.55 -18.76
C LEU A 59 -0.26 -31.17 -17.56
N SER A 60 0.47 -32.01 -16.85
CA SER A 60 0.11 -32.57 -15.56
C SER A 60 1.15 -32.15 -14.53
N ILE A 61 0.77 -31.25 -13.63
CA ILE A 61 1.69 -30.51 -12.76
C ILE A 61 1.65 -31.05 -11.34
N PHE A 62 2.80 -31.37 -10.77
CA PHE A 62 2.94 -31.65 -9.35
C PHE A 62 3.58 -30.49 -8.61
N SER A 63 2.91 -29.93 -7.60
CA SER A 63 3.47 -28.86 -6.78
C SER A 63 4.32 -29.41 -5.63
N LEU A 64 5.51 -28.85 -5.46
CA LEU A 64 6.51 -29.31 -4.52
C LEU A 64 7.03 -28.14 -3.68
N ILE A 65 7.05 -28.32 -2.35
CA ILE A 65 7.60 -27.34 -1.42
C ILE A 65 9.07 -27.69 -1.15
N SER A 66 9.99 -26.92 -1.76
CA SER A 66 11.43 -27.18 -1.77
C SER A 66 12.04 -27.40 -0.40
N LYS A 67 11.65 -26.63 0.61
CA LYS A 67 12.20 -26.71 1.97
C LYS A 67 12.00 -28.06 2.66
N PHE A 68 11.08 -28.90 2.20
CA PHE A 68 10.83 -30.23 2.77
C PHE A 68 11.57 -31.33 2.04
N MET A 69 12.33 -30.99 1.01
CA MET A 69 12.98 -31.98 0.14
C MET A 69 14.34 -32.47 0.65
N GLY A 70 14.96 -31.74 1.62
CA GLY A 70 16.32 -32.02 2.03
C GLY A 70 17.35 -31.54 1.01
N LYS A 71 18.52 -32.18 0.94
CA LYS A 71 19.66 -31.77 0.11
C LYS A 71 19.65 -32.47 -1.25
N TYR A 72 19.84 -31.69 -2.29
CA TYR A 72 20.05 -32.20 -3.63
C TYR A 72 21.50 -32.79 -3.78
N PRO A 73 21.73 -33.92 -4.52
CA PRO A 73 20.71 -34.74 -5.18
C PRO A 73 20.11 -35.83 -4.28
N THR A 74 20.73 -36.16 -3.16
CA THR A 74 20.52 -37.37 -2.36
C THR A 74 19.05 -37.58 -1.98
N ASP A 75 18.40 -36.52 -1.49
CA ASP A 75 17.03 -36.61 -0.99
C ASP A 75 15.99 -36.38 -2.12
N TRP A 76 16.38 -35.69 -3.18
CA TRP A 76 15.48 -35.26 -4.26
C TRP A 76 15.18 -36.32 -5.31
N GLU A 77 16.19 -37.10 -5.71
CA GLU A 77 16.12 -38.08 -6.80
C GLU A 77 14.93 -39.05 -6.67
N LYS A 78 14.73 -39.57 -5.47
CA LYS A 78 13.63 -40.49 -5.19
C LYS A 78 12.26 -39.85 -5.44
N HIS A 79 12.11 -38.58 -5.05
CA HIS A 79 10.84 -37.84 -5.20
C HIS A 79 10.57 -37.53 -6.66
N ILE A 80 11.58 -37.03 -7.38
CA ILE A 80 11.50 -36.69 -8.81
C ILE A 80 11.08 -37.93 -9.61
N ARG A 81 11.78 -39.04 -9.39
CA ARG A 81 11.42 -40.34 -10.02
C ARG A 81 9.98 -40.74 -9.72
N GLY A 82 9.57 -40.70 -8.46
CA GLY A 82 8.21 -41.07 -8.08
C GLY A 82 7.13 -40.14 -8.64
N ILE A 83 7.44 -38.88 -8.97
CA ILE A 83 6.54 -37.95 -9.64
C ILE A 83 6.39 -38.36 -11.10
N SER A 84 7.50 -38.61 -11.82
CA SER A 84 7.50 -39.06 -13.20
C SER A 84 6.74 -40.41 -13.36
N GLU A 85 7.03 -41.40 -12.51
CA GLU A 85 6.37 -42.72 -12.52
C GLU A 85 4.86 -42.64 -12.35
N ARG A 86 4.33 -41.57 -11.72
CA ARG A 86 2.89 -41.30 -11.57
C ARG A 86 2.27 -40.59 -12.76
N GLY A 87 3.05 -40.30 -13.80
CA GLY A 87 2.56 -39.71 -15.04
C GLY A 87 2.47 -38.19 -15.04
N TYR A 88 3.04 -37.50 -14.03
CA TYR A 88 3.24 -36.05 -14.11
C TYR A 88 4.34 -35.74 -15.13
N ASN A 89 4.24 -34.59 -15.79
CA ASN A 89 5.20 -34.14 -16.80
C ASN A 89 5.75 -32.73 -16.52
N MET A 90 5.36 -32.15 -15.37
CA MET A 90 5.90 -30.88 -14.88
C MET A 90 5.93 -30.86 -13.36
N ILE A 91 6.98 -30.26 -12.79
CA ILE A 91 7.05 -29.97 -11.36
C ILE A 91 7.01 -28.44 -11.18
N HIS A 92 6.05 -27.98 -10.39
CA HIS A 92 6.03 -26.63 -9.87
C HIS A 92 6.76 -26.58 -8.54
N PHE A 93 7.80 -25.77 -8.46
CA PHE A 93 8.55 -25.51 -7.24
C PHE A 93 8.13 -24.19 -6.61
N THR A 94 7.94 -24.19 -5.27
CA THR A 94 8.02 -22.93 -4.54
C THR A 94 9.39 -22.31 -4.77
N PRO A 95 9.60 -20.99 -4.57
CA PRO A 95 10.89 -20.33 -4.81
C PRO A 95 12.07 -21.14 -4.28
N LEU A 96 13.11 -21.27 -5.10
CA LEU A 96 14.32 -22.04 -4.81
C LEU A 96 15.48 -21.17 -4.32
N GLN A 97 15.25 -19.89 -4.15
CA GLN A 97 16.22 -18.91 -3.65
C GLN A 97 16.45 -19.04 -2.15
N GLN A 98 17.53 -18.41 -1.68
CA GLN A 98 17.89 -18.39 -0.27
C GLN A 98 16.77 -17.79 0.59
N ARG A 99 16.34 -18.54 1.60
CA ARG A 99 15.23 -18.18 2.48
C ARG A 99 15.67 -17.24 3.61
N GLY A 100 14.74 -16.41 4.06
CA GLY A 100 14.89 -15.54 5.22
C GLY A 100 14.74 -16.28 6.58
N SER A 101 14.74 -15.51 7.65
CA SER A 101 14.71 -16.00 9.02
C SER A 101 13.47 -16.83 9.37
N SER A 102 12.35 -16.59 8.73
CA SER A 102 11.11 -17.36 8.93
C SER A 102 11.14 -18.75 8.29
N ASN A 103 12.15 -19.03 7.49
CA ASN A 103 12.26 -20.28 6.74
C ASN A 103 11.07 -20.57 5.80
N SER A 104 10.31 -19.53 5.40
CA SER A 104 9.30 -19.63 4.36
C SER A 104 9.96 -19.58 2.97
N PRO A 105 9.57 -20.43 2.02
CA PRO A 105 10.10 -20.34 0.65
C PRO A 105 9.72 -19.03 -0.04
N TYR A 106 8.66 -18.37 0.41
CA TYR A 106 8.23 -17.07 -0.12
C TYR A 106 8.87 -15.88 0.62
N SER A 107 9.55 -16.09 1.74
CA SER A 107 10.35 -15.08 2.43
C SER A 107 11.79 -15.16 1.95
N ILE A 108 12.06 -14.55 0.79
CA ILE A 108 13.34 -14.66 0.10
C ILE A 108 14.34 -13.66 0.68
N TYR A 109 15.47 -14.16 1.20
CA TYR A 109 16.56 -13.35 1.73
C TYR A 109 17.43 -12.73 0.62
N ASP A 110 17.81 -13.57 -0.36
CA ASP A 110 18.59 -13.15 -1.52
C ASP A 110 18.03 -13.78 -2.79
N GLN A 111 17.45 -12.95 -3.64
CA GLN A 111 16.84 -13.36 -4.91
C GLN A 111 17.86 -13.87 -5.92
N LEU A 112 19.15 -13.52 -5.76
CA LEU A 112 20.21 -13.89 -6.67
C LEU A 112 21.05 -15.10 -6.20
N ALA A 113 20.72 -15.63 -5.02
CA ALA A 113 21.37 -16.81 -4.46
C ALA A 113 20.38 -17.98 -4.36
N TRP A 114 20.82 -19.17 -4.76
CA TRP A 114 20.07 -20.40 -4.54
C TRP A 114 20.16 -20.84 -3.09
N ASP A 115 19.11 -21.50 -2.59
CA ASP A 115 19.03 -21.93 -1.19
C ASP A 115 20.14 -22.94 -0.84
N PRO A 116 21.11 -22.58 0.01
CA PRO A 116 22.23 -23.44 0.33
C PRO A 116 21.83 -24.67 1.16
N GLU A 117 20.67 -24.66 1.80
CA GLU A 117 20.17 -25.84 2.51
C GLU A 117 19.70 -26.94 1.57
N CYS A 118 19.13 -26.54 0.43
CA CYS A 118 18.69 -27.48 -0.60
C CYS A 118 19.78 -27.72 -1.66
N PHE A 119 20.54 -26.70 -2.03
CA PHE A 119 21.51 -26.72 -3.12
C PHE A 119 22.89 -26.27 -2.65
N PRO A 120 23.67 -27.16 -1.97
CA PRO A 120 24.97 -26.82 -1.40
C PRO A 120 25.99 -26.28 -2.42
N ASN A 121 25.89 -26.71 -3.69
CA ASN A 121 26.76 -26.25 -4.76
C ASN A 121 26.10 -25.14 -5.63
N GLY A 122 24.99 -24.54 -5.14
CA GLY A 122 24.32 -23.43 -5.77
C GLY A 122 23.85 -23.72 -7.21
N GLU A 123 24.26 -22.88 -8.16
CA GLU A 123 23.84 -22.96 -9.57
C GLU A 123 24.22 -24.28 -10.25
N ALA A 124 25.31 -24.92 -9.80
CA ALA A 124 25.73 -26.21 -10.34
C ALA A 124 24.71 -27.32 -10.05
N ASP A 125 24.11 -27.28 -8.84
CA ASP A 125 23.05 -28.22 -8.47
C ASP A 125 21.76 -27.96 -9.24
N ILE A 126 21.38 -26.71 -9.44
CA ILE A 126 20.22 -26.34 -10.27
C ILE A 126 20.36 -26.83 -11.71
N LYS A 127 21.54 -26.65 -12.32
CA LYS A 127 21.82 -27.16 -13.66
C LYS A 127 21.65 -28.68 -13.75
N LYS A 128 22.16 -29.41 -12.76
CA LYS A 128 22.01 -30.86 -12.69
C LYS A 128 20.57 -31.29 -12.48
N LEU A 129 19.85 -30.57 -11.59
CA LEU A 129 18.45 -30.84 -11.31
C LEU A 129 17.60 -30.72 -12.59
N VAL A 130 17.68 -29.58 -13.28
CA VAL A 130 16.88 -29.32 -14.49
C VAL A 130 17.24 -30.35 -15.59
N ARG A 131 18.52 -30.61 -15.77
CA ARG A 131 18.96 -31.60 -16.74
C ARG A 131 18.45 -33.01 -16.44
N SER A 132 18.58 -33.47 -15.20
CA SER A 132 18.05 -34.78 -14.79
C SER A 132 16.53 -34.86 -14.93
N MET A 133 15.81 -33.79 -14.58
CA MET A 133 14.36 -33.73 -14.78
C MET A 133 13.98 -33.93 -16.25
N GLU A 134 14.65 -33.24 -17.18
CA GLU A 134 14.33 -33.28 -18.58
C GLU A 134 14.82 -34.60 -19.25
N GLU A 135 16.11 -34.95 -19.04
CA GLU A 135 16.75 -36.06 -19.77
C GLU A 135 16.44 -37.44 -19.17
N ASP A 136 16.38 -37.55 -17.82
CA ASP A 136 16.20 -38.84 -17.15
C ASP A 136 14.75 -39.14 -16.80
N HIS A 137 13.90 -38.10 -16.61
CA HIS A 137 12.56 -38.24 -16.04
C HIS A 137 11.43 -37.68 -16.92
N GLY A 138 11.74 -36.99 -18.01
CA GLY A 138 10.74 -36.39 -18.90
C GLY A 138 9.87 -35.34 -18.19
N LEU A 139 10.45 -34.51 -17.32
CA LEU A 139 9.77 -33.52 -16.51
C LEU A 139 10.23 -32.09 -16.84
N LEU A 140 9.28 -31.20 -17.05
CA LEU A 140 9.55 -29.76 -17.13
C LEU A 140 9.55 -29.13 -15.72
N GLY A 141 10.24 -28.01 -15.56
CA GLY A 141 10.27 -27.21 -14.34
C GLY A 141 9.44 -25.95 -14.49
N LEU A 142 8.78 -25.57 -13.42
CA LEU A 142 8.07 -24.30 -13.23
C LEU A 142 8.38 -23.78 -11.83
N THR A 143 8.61 -22.49 -11.65
CA THR A 143 8.82 -21.91 -10.33
C THR A 143 8.18 -20.54 -10.21
N ASP A 144 7.85 -20.17 -8.97
CA ASP A 144 7.35 -18.83 -8.66
C ASP A 144 8.45 -17.79 -8.69
N VAL A 145 8.10 -16.60 -9.14
CA VAL A 145 8.93 -15.40 -9.06
C VAL A 145 8.23 -14.39 -8.15
N VAL A 146 8.85 -14.10 -7.01
CA VAL A 146 8.26 -13.20 -5.99
C VAL A 146 8.80 -11.80 -6.19
N TRP A 147 7.92 -10.89 -6.63
CA TRP A 147 8.28 -9.50 -6.92
C TRP A 147 7.81 -8.50 -5.87
N ASN A 148 6.70 -8.79 -5.18
CA ASN A 148 6.03 -7.81 -4.33
C ASN A 148 6.63 -7.64 -2.93
N HIS A 149 7.51 -8.55 -2.50
CA HIS A 149 8.12 -8.50 -1.17
C HIS A 149 9.47 -9.25 -1.14
N THR A 150 10.19 -9.04 -0.05
CA THR A 150 11.42 -9.76 0.31
C THR A 150 11.44 -10.04 1.79
N ALA A 151 12.29 -10.98 2.27
CA ALA A 151 12.44 -11.25 3.68
C ALA A 151 12.82 -9.98 4.46
N ASP A 152 12.27 -9.82 5.65
CA ASP A 152 12.52 -8.68 6.54
C ASP A 152 13.99 -8.52 6.93
N ASN A 153 14.72 -9.61 6.95
CA ASN A 153 16.15 -9.68 7.27
C ASN A 153 17.07 -9.64 6.04
N SER A 154 16.55 -9.40 4.83
CA SER A 154 17.37 -9.30 3.60
C SER A 154 18.46 -8.26 3.76
N LYS A 155 19.72 -8.65 3.45
CA LYS A 155 20.87 -7.77 3.63
C LYS A 155 20.80 -6.51 2.76
N TRP A 156 20.36 -6.67 1.52
CA TRP A 156 20.26 -5.56 0.57
C TRP A 156 19.22 -4.49 0.94
N LEU A 157 18.21 -4.81 1.79
CA LEU A 157 17.33 -3.80 2.37
C LEU A 157 18.09 -2.80 3.27
N GLN A 158 19.14 -3.26 3.96
CA GLN A 158 19.95 -2.39 4.82
C GLN A 158 20.82 -1.43 4.01
N GLU A 159 21.17 -1.81 2.78
CA GLU A 159 21.94 -1.01 1.85
C GLU A 159 21.04 -0.06 1.03
N HIS A 160 19.78 -0.47 0.82
CA HIS A 160 18.78 0.18 -0.01
C HIS A 160 17.41 0.30 0.67
N PRO A 161 17.28 1.02 1.79
CA PRO A 161 15.99 1.18 2.48
C PRO A 161 14.94 1.91 1.64
N GLU A 162 15.33 2.66 0.61
CA GLU A 162 14.44 3.34 -0.32
C GLU A 162 13.58 2.39 -1.18
N VAL A 163 13.94 1.13 -1.24
CA VAL A 163 13.17 0.12 -1.99
C VAL A 163 11.90 -0.35 -1.27
N GLY A 164 11.76 -0.01 0.02
CA GLY A 164 10.57 -0.26 0.80
C GLY A 164 9.68 0.97 0.93
N TYR A 165 8.48 0.78 1.44
CA TYR A 165 7.61 1.88 1.84
C TYR A 165 7.95 2.31 3.25
N ASN A 166 8.40 3.54 3.42
CA ASN A 166 8.64 4.23 4.68
C ASN A 166 7.94 5.61 4.67
N VAL A 167 8.06 6.38 5.75
CA VAL A 167 7.36 7.68 5.84
C VAL A 167 7.89 8.73 4.86
N SER A 168 9.09 8.61 4.34
CA SER A 168 9.62 9.51 3.29
C SER A 168 9.08 9.14 1.91
N THR A 169 8.95 7.85 1.60
CA THR A 169 8.41 7.37 0.32
C THR A 169 6.88 7.31 0.32
N ALA A 170 6.25 7.20 1.50
CA ALA A 170 4.83 7.10 1.72
C ALA A 170 4.41 7.89 2.98
N PRO A 171 4.39 9.23 2.91
CA PRO A 171 4.19 10.10 4.08
C PRO A 171 2.86 9.84 4.82
N TRP A 172 1.84 9.36 4.13
CA TRP A 172 0.54 8.99 4.72
C TRP A 172 0.63 7.86 5.74
N LEU A 173 1.74 7.13 5.80
CA LEU A 173 1.97 6.08 6.80
C LEU A 173 2.37 6.61 8.18
N ARG A 174 2.59 7.92 8.34
CA ARG A 174 3.06 8.52 9.60
C ARG A 174 2.16 8.18 10.79
N ALA A 175 0.87 8.34 10.65
CA ALA A 175 -0.08 8.03 11.73
C ALA A 175 0.00 6.55 12.16
N ALA A 176 0.16 5.65 11.19
CA ALA A 176 0.30 4.23 11.45
C ALA A 176 1.63 3.88 12.13
N LEU A 177 2.73 4.54 11.75
CA LEU A 177 4.04 4.34 12.38
C LEU A 177 4.05 4.86 13.82
N GLU A 178 3.42 6.00 14.09
CA GLU A 178 3.28 6.52 15.45
C GLU A 178 2.50 5.56 16.34
N LEU A 179 1.37 5.05 15.85
CA LEU A 179 0.57 4.06 16.56
C LEU A 179 1.34 2.76 16.81
N ASP A 180 2.02 2.23 15.79
CA ASP A 180 2.81 1.01 15.90
C ASP A 180 3.94 1.15 16.92
N THR A 181 4.65 2.28 16.90
CA THR A 181 5.73 2.57 17.86
C THR A 181 5.19 2.61 19.28
N SER A 182 4.09 3.33 19.52
CA SER A 182 3.52 3.43 20.86
C SER A 182 2.90 2.12 21.36
N LEU A 183 2.37 1.28 20.47
CA LEU A 183 1.92 -0.07 20.84
C LEU A 183 3.10 -0.96 21.27
N LEU A 184 4.25 -0.84 20.62
CA LEU A 184 5.47 -1.58 21.04
C LEU A 184 6.01 -1.07 22.38
N GLU A 185 6.02 0.24 22.62
CA GLU A 185 6.42 0.84 23.90
C GLU A 185 5.47 0.41 25.04
N PHE A 186 4.17 0.38 24.77
CA PHE A 186 3.19 -0.16 25.69
C PHE A 186 3.41 -1.65 25.95
N SER A 187 3.71 -2.42 24.90
CA SER A 187 4.07 -3.83 25.02
C SER A 187 5.33 -4.06 25.87
N ASP A 188 6.35 -3.22 25.73
CA ASP A 188 7.56 -3.28 26.57
C ASP A 188 7.25 -3.01 28.04
N THR A 189 6.30 -2.10 28.32
CA THR A 189 5.82 -1.85 29.68
C THR A 189 5.14 -3.10 30.26
N LEU A 190 4.26 -3.75 29.50
CA LEU A 190 3.61 -5.00 29.92
C LEU A 190 4.63 -6.14 30.10
N ALA A 191 5.63 -6.22 29.24
CA ALA A 191 6.70 -7.20 29.34
C ALA A 191 7.54 -7.03 30.61
N SER A 192 7.81 -5.78 31.02
CA SER A 192 8.54 -5.48 32.27
C SER A 192 7.77 -5.93 33.53
N GLN A 193 6.45 -6.00 33.43
CA GLN A 193 5.54 -6.46 34.48
C GLN A 193 5.27 -7.98 34.44
N ALA A 194 5.92 -8.70 33.52
CA ALA A 194 5.68 -10.13 33.24
C ALA A 194 4.18 -10.44 32.98
N THR A 195 3.49 -9.53 32.30
CA THR A 195 2.05 -9.63 32.03
C THR A 195 1.77 -10.86 31.14
N GLU A 196 0.78 -11.64 31.55
CA GLU A 196 0.26 -12.78 30.77
C GLU A 196 -1.25 -12.55 30.55
N ILE A 197 -1.74 -12.91 29.38
CA ILE A 197 -3.15 -12.80 29.01
C ILE A 197 -3.70 -14.20 28.81
N LYS A 198 -4.56 -14.65 29.74
CA LYS A 198 -5.18 -15.99 29.76
C LYS A 198 -6.69 -15.94 29.58
N THR A 199 -7.30 -14.82 29.88
CA THR A 199 -8.75 -14.66 29.87
C THR A 199 -9.16 -13.44 29.06
N VAL A 200 -10.41 -13.45 28.61
CA VAL A 200 -11.01 -12.30 27.89
C VAL A 200 -11.08 -11.06 28.80
N ASP A 201 -11.33 -11.22 30.10
CA ASP A 201 -11.41 -10.10 31.04
C ASP A 201 -10.03 -9.41 31.22
N GLU A 202 -8.94 -10.17 31.21
CA GLU A 202 -7.58 -9.62 31.21
C GLU A 202 -7.31 -8.89 29.90
N LEU A 203 -7.72 -9.46 28.78
CA LEU A 203 -7.59 -8.82 27.48
C LEU A 203 -8.38 -7.51 27.39
N LEU A 204 -9.61 -7.45 27.92
CA LEU A 204 -10.41 -6.22 27.93
C LEU A 204 -9.72 -5.09 28.74
N LYS A 205 -9.03 -5.41 29.85
CA LYS A 205 -8.24 -4.43 30.60
C LYS A 205 -7.07 -3.89 29.77
N ILE A 206 -6.39 -4.77 29.01
CA ILE A 206 -5.31 -4.37 28.11
C ILE A 206 -5.86 -3.48 27.00
N MET A 207 -7.02 -3.82 26.41
CA MET A 207 -7.66 -3.00 25.38
C MET A 207 -8.05 -1.62 25.88
N GLU A 208 -8.51 -1.52 27.13
CA GLU A 208 -8.77 -0.20 27.75
C GLU A 208 -7.46 0.60 27.91
N GLY A 209 -6.36 -0.05 28.32
CA GLY A 209 -5.04 0.58 28.36
C GLY A 209 -4.58 1.04 26.97
N ILE A 210 -4.77 0.24 25.93
CA ILE A 210 -4.45 0.66 24.54
C ILE A 210 -5.26 1.90 24.15
N LYS A 211 -6.53 1.93 24.49
CA LYS A 211 -7.41 3.06 24.19
C LYS A 211 -7.00 4.36 24.92
N THR A 212 -6.73 4.27 26.23
CA THR A 212 -6.48 5.43 27.08
C THR A 212 -5.01 5.87 27.10
N ASP A 213 -4.08 4.92 27.11
CA ASP A 213 -2.66 5.20 27.30
C ASP A 213 -1.86 5.25 25.99
N VAL A 214 -2.41 4.69 24.93
CA VAL A 214 -1.80 4.74 23.59
C VAL A 214 -2.57 5.68 22.68
N ILE A 215 -3.76 5.28 22.23
CA ILE A 215 -4.49 5.99 21.17
C ILE A 215 -4.88 7.42 21.60
N ALA A 216 -5.41 7.61 22.80
CA ALA A 216 -5.85 8.92 23.27
C ALA A 216 -4.69 9.92 23.39
N LYS A 217 -3.48 9.46 23.75
CA LYS A 217 -2.32 10.33 23.92
C LYS A 217 -1.67 10.76 22.60
N LEU A 218 -1.86 9.99 21.52
CA LEU A 218 -1.24 10.27 20.23
C LEU A 218 -1.92 11.39 19.44
N ASN A 219 -3.15 11.76 19.80
CA ASN A 219 -3.93 12.76 19.07
C ASN A 219 -4.00 12.47 17.56
N LEU A 220 -4.15 11.21 17.17
CA LEU A 220 -4.14 10.77 15.77
C LEU A 220 -5.30 11.35 14.94
N TRP A 221 -6.36 11.86 15.61
CA TRP A 221 -7.46 12.58 14.98
C TRP A 221 -6.98 13.78 14.15
N GLN A 222 -5.85 14.40 14.52
CA GLN A 222 -5.26 15.51 13.78
C GLN A 222 -4.85 15.16 12.34
N PHE A 223 -4.63 13.89 12.04
CA PHE A 223 -4.38 13.44 10.67
C PHE A 223 -5.64 13.38 9.80
N TYR A 224 -6.83 13.53 10.38
CA TYR A 224 -8.12 13.43 9.69
C TYR A 224 -8.78 14.77 9.46
N VAL A 225 -8.66 15.70 10.39
CA VAL A 225 -9.40 16.96 10.42
C VAL A 225 -8.59 18.14 9.86
N THR A 226 -9.28 19.26 9.62
CA THR A 226 -8.65 20.56 9.32
C THR A 226 -8.28 21.28 10.62
N ASP A 227 -7.27 22.12 10.57
CA ASP A 227 -6.95 23.04 11.67
C ASP A 227 -7.88 24.25 11.60
N VAL A 228 -8.91 24.24 12.44
CA VAL A 228 -9.96 25.27 12.45
C VAL A 228 -9.39 26.68 12.68
N VAL A 229 -8.43 26.81 13.58
CA VAL A 229 -7.82 28.11 13.91
C VAL A 229 -7.03 28.64 12.73
N ARG A 230 -6.13 27.82 12.20
CA ARG A 230 -5.29 28.16 11.03
C ARG A 230 -6.13 28.52 9.82
N ASP A 231 -7.12 27.68 9.50
CA ASP A 231 -7.92 27.84 8.28
C ASP A 231 -8.87 29.05 8.39
N ALA A 232 -9.43 29.32 9.59
CA ALA A 232 -10.23 30.50 9.84
C ALA A 232 -9.41 31.79 9.72
N ASP A 233 -8.21 31.82 10.33
CA ASP A 233 -7.31 32.99 10.26
C ASP A 233 -6.83 33.25 8.82
N ALA A 234 -6.47 32.20 8.08
CA ALA A 234 -6.07 32.30 6.68
C ALA A 234 -7.19 32.84 5.78
N ALA A 235 -8.42 32.38 6.02
CA ALA A 235 -9.58 32.82 5.24
C ALA A 235 -9.97 34.28 5.54
N VAL A 236 -9.95 34.69 6.81
CA VAL A 236 -10.19 36.09 7.21
C VAL A 236 -9.10 36.99 6.60
N GLN A 237 -7.85 36.59 6.64
CA GLN A 237 -6.75 37.33 6.02
C GLN A 237 -6.94 37.44 4.49
N ALA A 238 -7.37 36.39 3.80
CA ALA A 238 -7.66 36.43 2.38
C ALA A 238 -8.82 37.37 2.07
N TRP A 239 -9.88 37.35 2.89
CA TRP A 239 -11.02 38.24 2.78
C TRP A 239 -10.66 39.72 2.94
N THR A 240 -9.89 40.06 3.97
CA THR A 240 -9.45 41.45 4.23
C THR A 240 -8.51 41.99 3.15
N LYS A 241 -7.71 41.11 2.53
CA LYS A 241 -6.83 41.49 1.42
C LYS A 241 -7.51 41.52 0.06
N GLY A 242 -8.77 41.05 -0.03
CA GLY A 242 -9.48 40.88 -1.30
C GLY A 242 -8.93 39.76 -2.19
N ASP A 243 -8.15 38.83 -1.64
CA ASP A 243 -7.67 37.62 -2.33
C ASP A 243 -8.80 36.55 -2.35
N ILE A 244 -9.72 36.71 -3.28
CA ILE A 244 -10.97 35.97 -3.33
C ILE A 244 -11.01 35.12 -4.57
N LYS A 245 -11.31 33.83 -4.40
CA LYS A 245 -11.54 32.88 -5.51
C LYS A 245 -12.96 32.37 -5.44
N PHE A 246 -13.79 32.84 -6.35
CA PHE A 246 -15.13 32.27 -6.50
C PHE A 246 -15.05 30.85 -7.06
N PRO A 247 -15.80 29.90 -6.46
CA PRO A 247 -15.83 28.53 -6.97
C PRO A 247 -16.44 28.46 -8.37
N GLU A 248 -16.05 27.46 -9.12
CA GLU A 248 -16.58 27.21 -10.45
C GLU A 248 -18.10 26.96 -10.38
N GLY A 249 -18.90 27.72 -11.18
CA GLY A 249 -20.34 27.76 -11.08
C GLY A 249 -20.90 28.75 -10.03
N GLY A 250 -20.04 29.50 -9.34
CA GLY A 250 -20.46 30.52 -8.37
C GLY A 250 -21.18 29.92 -7.16
N PHE A 251 -21.92 30.77 -6.42
CA PHE A 251 -22.85 30.38 -5.37
C PHE A 251 -24.28 30.16 -5.87
N GLY A 252 -24.47 30.09 -7.19
CA GLY A 252 -25.76 29.94 -7.83
C GLY A 252 -26.17 28.50 -8.10
N GLY A 253 -27.43 28.24 -8.19
CA GLY A 253 -27.97 26.95 -8.60
C GLY A 253 -28.34 26.03 -7.46
N HIS A 254 -27.88 24.81 -7.51
CA HIS A 254 -28.33 23.75 -6.57
C HIS A 254 -27.78 23.85 -5.13
N ASP A 255 -26.68 24.60 -4.91
CA ASP A 255 -26.04 24.60 -3.58
C ASP A 255 -26.74 25.52 -2.57
N PHE A 256 -27.20 26.73 -2.96
CA PHE A 256 -27.82 27.69 -2.03
C PHE A 256 -29.03 28.47 -2.58
N GLY A 257 -29.41 28.34 -3.84
CA GLY A 257 -30.54 29.06 -4.42
C GLY A 257 -30.35 30.58 -4.60
N GLY A 258 -29.12 31.11 -4.41
CA GLY A 258 -28.75 32.52 -4.58
C GLY A 258 -28.10 33.16 -3.36
N LEU A 259 -27.55 34.38 -3.52
CA LEU A 259 -26.78 35.11 -2.50
C LEU A 259 -27.59 35.41 -1.20
N GLU A 260 -28.89 35.73 -1.33
CA GLU A 260 -29.78 35.99 -0.18
C GLU A 260 -29.91 34.71 0.70
N THR A 261 -29.92 33.56 0.07
CA THR A 261 -30.03 32.27 0.79
C THR A 261 -28.76 31.93 1.56
N ILE A 262 -27.57 32.31 1.06
CA ILE A 262 -26.29 32.10 1.74
C ILE A 262 -26.26 32.81 3.08
N LYS A 263 -26.68 34.07 3.15
CA LYS A 263 -26.70 34.85 4.41
C LYS A 263 -27.50 34.17 5.50
N ASN A 264 -28.58 33.49 5.13
CA ASN A 264 -29.52 32.81 6.02
C ASN A 264 -29.23 31.31 6.21
N SER A 265 -28.19 30.79 5.51
CA SER A 265 -27.84 29.37 5.59
C SER A 265 -27.25 29.01 6.96
N THR A 266 -27.50 27.77 7.37
CA THR A 266 -26.93 27.24 8.62
C THR A 266 -25.42 26.96 8.45
N PRO A 267 -24.65 26.90 9.55
CA PRO A 267 -23.24 26.46 9.50
C PRO A 267 -23.09 25.14 8.78
N THR A 268 -23.95 24.17 9.00
CA THR A 268 -23.94 22.84 8.37
C THR A 268 -24.08 22.92 6.84
N GLN A 269 -25.00 23.76 6.33
CA GLN A 269 -25.13 23.95 4.88
C GLN A 269 -23.89 24.59 4.26
N MET A 270 -23.29 25.57 4.95
CA MET A 270 -22.05 26.21 4.52
C MET A 270 -20.86 25.25 4.58
N ALA A 271 -20.82 24.39 5.59
CA ALA A 271 -19.81 23.34 5.72
C ALA A 271 -19.86 22.32 4.58
N GLN A 272 -21.07 21.87 4.20
CA GLN A 272 -21.24 20.99 3.04
C GLN A 272 -20.71 21.62 1.75
N PHE A 273 -20.94 22.91 1.57
CA PHE A 273 -20.39 23.66 0.45
C PHE A 273 -18.86 23.70 0.49
N LEU A 274 -18.24 24.07 1.62
CA LEU A 274 -16.78 24.13 1.76
C LEU A 274 -16.15 22.73 1.58
N THR A 275 -16.75 21.70 2.11
CA THR A 275 -16.28 20.31 1.91
C THR A 275 -16.24 19.94 0.44
N LYS A 276 -17.26 20.31 -0.33
CA LYS A 276 -17.36 19.98 -1.76
C LYS A 276 -16.45 20.84 -2.65
N LYS A 277 -16.26 22.13 -2.31
CA LYS A 277 -15.65 23.13 -3.20
C LYS A 277 -14.28 23.63 -2.76
N ALA A 278 -13.93 23.47 -1.50
CA ALA A 278 -12.76 24.10 -0.90
C ALA A 278 -11.86 23.14 -0.10
N LEU A 279 -12.33 21.95 0.25
CA LEU A 279 -11.53 21.03 1.04
C LEU A 279 -10.35 20.52 0.21
N LEU A 280 -9.15 20.80 0.69
CA LEU A 280 -7.88 20.35 0.12
C LEU A 280 -7.37 19.15 0.93
N ASN A 281 -6.86 18.17 0.23
CA ASN A 281 -6.26 17.01 0.83
C ASN A 281 -4.76 17.00 0.55
N THR A 282 -3.95 17.06 1.62
CA THR A 282 -2.49 17.07 1.58
C THR A 282 -1.89 15.77 2.13
N ASP A 283 -2.59 14.66 2.00
CA ASP A 283 -2.20 13.34 2.53
C ASP A 283 -0.76 12.93 2.22
N ARG A 284 -0.24 13.41 1.10
CA ARG A 284 1.11 13.09 0.66
C ARG A 284 2.22 13.66 1.56
N LEU A 285 1.90 14.63 2.43
CA LEU A 285 2.91 15.30 3.25
C LEU A 285 3.20 14.61 4.58
N GLY A 286 2.31 13.72 5.05
CA GLY A 286 2.49 13.02 6.33
C GLY A 286 2.44 13.94 7.55
N GLU A 287 1.98 15.17 7.39
CA GLU A 287 1.88 16.17 8.44
C GLU A 287 0.53 16.07 9.15
N ARG A 288 0.47 16.53 10.38
CA ARG A 288 -0.79 16.71 11.09
C ARG A 288 -1.61 17.81 10.42
N TYR A 289 -2.94 17.74 10.52
CA TYR A 289 -3.85 18.66 9.84
C TYR A 289 -3.60 18.70 8.32
N ARG A 290 -3.51 17.52 7.71
CA ARG A 290 -3.31 17.36 6.27
C ARG A 290 -4.46 17.87 5.42
N ARG A 291 -5.65 17.95 5.99
CA ARG A 291 -6.79 18.59 5.37
C ARG A 291 -6.77 20.07 5.69
N ALA A 292 -7.14 20.88 4.71
CA ALA A 292 -7.25 22.32 4.84
C ALA A 292 -8.38 22.84 3.96
N VAL A 293 -8.96 23.96 4.31
CA VAL A 293 -9.92 24.65 3.43
C VAL A 293 -9.18 25.70 2.61
N ASP A 294 -9.41 25.76 1.27
CA ASP A 294 -8.83 26.81 0.43
C ASP A 294 -9.25 28.20 0.99
N PRO A 295 -8.32 28.99 1.53
CA PRO A 295 -8.64 30.24 2.22
C PRO A 295 -9.31 31.24 1.29
N ARG A 296 -9.03 31.21 -0.02
CA ARG A 296 -9.61 32.13 -1.00
C ARG A 296 -11.06 31.77 -1.31
N VAL A 297 -11.42 30.49 -1.31
CA VAL A 297 -12.81 30.05 -1.47
C VAL A 297 -13.61 30.33 -0.19
N ALA A 298 -13.03 30.13 0.98
CA ALA A 298 -13.64 30.53 2.24
C ALA A 298 -13.81 32.06 2.35
N ALA A 299 -12.88 32.86 1.83
CA ALA A 299 -12.99 34.30 1.69
C ALA A 299 -14.13 34.72 0.75
N ALA A 300 -14.36 33.96 -0.33
CA ALA A 300 -15.52 34.18 -1.20
C ALA A 300 -16.85 33.96 -0.45
N LEU A 301 -16.92 32.93 0.42
CA LEU A 301 -18.06 32.70 1.29
C LEU A 301 -18.27 33.87 2.27
N LEU A 302 -17.21 34.35 2.91
CA LEU A 302 -17.28 35.54 3.79
C LEU A 302 -17.75 36.77 3.02
N THR A 303 -17.29 36.96 1.78
CA THR A 303 -17.75 38.06 0.90
C THR A 303 -19.23 37.94 0.57
N ALA A 304 -19.76 36.74 0.38
CA ALA A 304 -21.19 36.53 0.15
C ALA A 304 -22.03 36.80 1.42
N ILE A 305 -21.47 36.57 2.61
CA ILE A 305 -22.17 36.79 3.88
C ILE A 305 -22.12 38.26 4.31
N TYR A 306 -20.93 38.86 4.28
CA TYR A 306 -20.68 40.20 4.88
C TYR A 306 -20.47 41.29 3.83
N GLY A 307 -20.29 40.94 2.54
CA GLY A 307 -19.85 41.87 1.50
C GLY A 307 -18.32 41.90 1.38
N ARG A 308 -17.82 42.78 0.51
CA ARG A 308 -16.40 43.07 0.43
C ARG A 308 -15.96 43.76 1.72
N TYR A 309 -14.77 43.44 2.19
CA TYR A 309 -14.20 44.16 3.33
C TYR A 309 -13.84 45.60 2.90
N GLU A 310 -14.46 46.59 3.51
CA GLU A 310 -14.23 48.01 3.21
C GLU A 310 -13.55 48.74 4.39
N GLY A 311 -13.27 48.01 5.49
CA GLY A 311 -12.66 48.56 6.69
C GLY A 311 -11.14 48.73 6.59
N ASP A 312 -10.60 49.58 7.47
CA ASP A 312 -9.17 49.63 7.71
C ASP A 312 -8.75 48.32 8.39
N ALA A 313 -7.53 47.83 8.16
CA ALA A 313 -7.01 46.60 8.77
C ALA A 313 -7.03 46.60 10.33
N SER A 314 -7.31 47.75 10.93
CA SER A 314 -7.50 47.98 12.38
C SER A 314 -8.94 47.69 12.86
N ASP A 315 -9.92 47.44 11.98
CA ASP A 315 -11.32 47.23 12.36
C ASP A 315 -11.55 45.78 12.82
N GLY A 316 -11.18 45.53 14.08
CA GLY A 316 -11.17 44.19 14.67
C GLY A 316 -12.56 43.58 14.92
N ALA A 317 -13.64 44.39 14.93
CA ALA A 317 -14.97 43.91 15.27
C ALA A 317 -15.58 43.06 14.14
N ASP A 318 -15.49 43.52 12.90
CA ASP A 318 -15.98 42.78 11.73
C ASP A 318 -15.17 41.53 11.43
N GLN A 319 -13.84 41.60 11.64
CA GLN A 319 -12.95 40.43 11.47
C GLN A 319 -13.24 39.40 12.57
N GLY A 320 -13.49 39.80 13.80
CA GLY A 320 -13.87 38.92 14.90
C GLY A 320 -15.17 38.16 14.64
N ALA A 321 -16.17 38.84 14.13
CA ALA A 321 -17.47 38.24 13.77
C ALA A 321 -17.30 37.23 12.61
N ALA A 322 -16.57 37.61 11.56
CA ALA A 322 -16.28 36.74 10.44
C ALA A 322 -15.48 35.49 10.85
N ARG A 323 -14.45 35.67 11.69
CA ARG A 323 -13.66 34.58 12.26
C ARG A 323 -14.54 33.62 13.09
N SER A 324 -15.35 34.13 14.01
CA SER A 324 -16.24 33.32 14.83
C SER A 324 -17.26 32.54 13.99
N ARG A 325 -17.83 33.17 12.96
CA ARG A 325 -18.77 32.51 12.05
C ARG A 325 -18.07 31.39 11.27
N LEU A 326 -16.88 31.67 10.76
CA LEU A 326 -16.13 30.67 9.98
C LEU A 326 -15.64 29.51 10.88
N THR A 327 -15.24 29.78 12.13
CA THR A 327 -14.91 28.74 13.10
C THR A 327 -16.08 27.77 13.27
N SER A 328 -17.30 28.26 13.47
CA SER A 328 -18.49 27.41 13.59
C SER A 328 -18.76 26.58 12.29
N ILE A 329 -18.45 27.12 11.13
CA ILE A 329 -18.61 26.41 9.86
C ILE A 329 -17.51 25.33 9.73
N LEU A 330 -16.28 25.62 10.10
CA LEU A 330 -15.16 24.68 10.03
C LEU A 330 -15.30 23.54 11.07
N ASP A 331 -15.88 23.82 12.23
CA ASP A 331 -16.25 22.77 13.18
C ASP A 331 -17.24 21.78 12.55
N GLU A 332 -18.24 22.26 11.83
CA GLU A 332 -19.16 21.42 11.06
C GLU A 332 -18.48 20.66 9.91
N VAL A 333 -17.48 21.27 9.24
CA VAL A 333 -16.65 20.57 8.23
C VAL A 333 -15.93 19.39 8.86
N ASN A 334 -15.47 19.53 10.10
CA ASN A 334 -14.71 18.50 10.80
C ASN A 334 -15.58 17.36 11.37
N LEU A 335 -16.90 17.55 11.59
CA LEU A 335 -17.74 16.49 12.16
C LEU A 335 -17.65 15.15 11.41
N PRO A 336 -17.86 15.08 10.07
CA PRO A 336 -17.73 13.82 9.34
C PRO A 336 -16.29 13.28 9.34
N LEU A 337 -15.29 14.15 9.47
CA LEU A 337 -13.88 13.77 9.52
C LEU A 337 -13.52 13.13 10.87
N TYR A 338 -14.09 13.64 11.98
CA TYR A 338 -14.01 12.97 13.26
C TYR A 338 -14.72 11.62 13.27
N GLN A 339 -15.87 11.51 12.62
CA GLN A 339 -16.56 10.22 12.48
C GLN A 339 -15.75 9.20 11.69
N GLU A 340 -15.02 9.63 10.66
CA GLU A 340 -14.08 8.78 9.92
C GLU A 340 -12.97 8.26 10.86
N TYR A 341 -12.37 9.14 11.65
CA TYR A 341 -11.38 8.78 12.66
C TYR A 341 -11.92 7.79 13.69
N ASP A 342 -13.10 8.08 14.27
CA ASP A 342 -13.72 7.22 15.28
C ASP A 342 -14.03 5.83 14.74
N LYS A 343 -14.48 5.76 13.48
CA LYS A 343 -14.70 4.48 12.79
C LYS A 343 -13.40 3.71 12.62
N ASP A 344 -12.32 4.35 12.16
CA ASP A 344 -11.02 3.71 11.98
C ASP A 344 -10.45 3.24 13.33
N VAL A 345 -10.60 4.02 14.41
CA VAL A 345 -10.17 3.62 15.74
C VAL A 345 -10.97 2.42 16.25
N ALA A 346 -12.28 2.40 16.06
CA ALA A 346 -13.11 1.27 16.45
C ALA A 346 -12.70 -0.02 15.71
N GLU A 347 -12.46 0.08 14.42
CA GLU A 347 -12.02 -1.03 13.59
C GLU A 347 -10.63 -1.56 14.02
N ILE A 348 -9.69 -0.67 14.33
CA ILE A 348 -8.37 -1.06 14.84
C ILE A 348 -8.47 -1.75 16.19
N LEU A 349 -9.26 -1.21 17.11
CA LEU A 349 -9.43 -1.84 18.43
C LEU A 349 -10.03 -3.24 18.30
N GLU A 350 -10.98 -3.44 17.40
CA GLU A 350 -11.56 -4.76 17.11
C GLU A 350 -10.49 -5.71 16.54
N GLN A 351 -9.71 -5.26 15.56
CA GLN A 351 -8.65 -6.06 14.97
C GLN A 351 -7.56 -6.44 15.98
N LEU A 352 -7.13 -5.49 16.81
CA LEU A 352 -6.17 -5.74 17.88
C LEU A 352 -6.73 -6.75 18.90
N PHE A 353 -7.97 -6.57 19.33
CA PHE A 353 -8.64 -7.53 20.23
C PHE A 353 -8.66 -8.93 19.66
N ASN A 354 -9.14 -9.08 18.43
CA ASN A 354 -9.24 -10.38 17.76
C ASN A 354 -7.87 -11.04 17.58
N ARG A 355 -6.85 -10.26 17.21
CA ARG A 355 -5.49 -10.80 17.02
C ARG A 355 -4.87 -11.24 18.33
N ILE A 356 -4.94 -10.41 19.37
CA ILE A 356 -4.38 -10.74 20.69
C ILE A 356 -5.09 -11.96 21.29
N LYS A 357 -6.43 -11.99 21.16
CA LYS A 357 -7.23 -13.14 21.58
C LYS A 357 -6.78 -14.42 20.89
N TYR A 358 -6.66 -14.40 19.58
CA TYR A 358 -6.21 -15.56 18.80
C TYR A 358 -4.83 -16.05 19.24
N VAL A 359 -3.85 -15.16 19.34
CA VAL A 359 -2.47 -15.59 19.62
C VAL A 359 -2.23 -16.03 21.06
N ARG A 360 -3.11 -15.67 22.03
CA ARG A 360 -2.88 -15.90 23.46
C ARG A 360 -3.96 -16.72 24.16
N ILE A 361 -5.22 -16.62 23.74
CA ILE A 361 -6.35 -17.18 24.48
C ILE A 361 -7.04 -18.31 23.71
N ASP A 362 -7.31 -18.14 22.42
CA ASP A 362 -8.15 -19.03 21.62
C ASP A 362 -7.59 -20.45 21.57
N GLU A 363 -8.50 -21.42 21.59
CA GLU A 363 -8.20 -22.85 21.63
C GLU A 363 -7.24 -23.28 20.51
N HIS A 364 -7.48 -22.80 19.30
CA HIS A 364 -6.69 -23.11 18.10
C HIS A 364 -5.55 -22.13 17.85
N GLY A 365 -5.36 -21.16 18.74
CA GLY A 365 -4.28 -20.19 18.64
C GLY A 365 -2.93 -20.74 19.13
N PRO A 366 -1.82 -20.04 18.83
CA PRO A 366 -0.46 -20.52 19.14
C PRO A 366 -0.10 -20.51 20.63
N LYS A 367 -0.90 -19.91 21.52
CA LYS A 367 -0.67 -19.85 22.98
C LYS A 367 0.71 -19.26 23.32
N LEU A 368 0.97 -18.05 22.88
CA LEU A 368 2.30 -17.42 22.99
C LEU A 368 2.80 -17.16 24.44
N GLY A 369 2.00 -17.39 25.48
CA GLY A 369 2.39 -17.20 26.86
C GLY A 369 2.58 -15.72 27.24
N PRO A 370 3.49 -15.41 28.21
CA PRO A 370 3.69 -14.05 28.69
C PRO A 370 4.21 -13.11 27.59
N ILE A 371 3.88 -11.82 27.73
CA ILE A 371 4.39 -10.77 26.85
C ILE A 371 5.88 -10.57 27.13
N THR A 372 6.68 -10.58 26.08
CA THR A 372 8.11 -10.34 26.12
C THR A 372 8.55 -9.48 24.93
N LYS A 373 9.78 -8.99 24.92
CA LYS A 373 10.34 -8.28 23.74
C LYS A 373 10.38 -9.12 22.47
N LYS A 374 10.51 -10.46 22.61
CA LYS A 374 10.48 -11.39 21.46
C LYS A 374 9.06 -11.81 21.07
N SER A 375 8.14 -11.70 21.99
CA SER A 375 6.71 -12.00 21.81
C SER A 375 5.90 -10.81 22.32
N PRO A 376 5.89 -9.69 21.61
CA PRO A 376 5.16 -8.49 22.00
C PRO A 376 3.64 -8.73 22.01
N ILE A 377 2.89 -7.75 22.52
CA ILE A 377 1.42 -7.83 22.58
C ILE A 377 0.82 -8.03 21.20
N ILE A 378 1.44 -7.43 20.20
CA ILE A 378 1.09 -7.55 18.78
C ILE A 378 2.36 -7.44 17.94
N GLU A 379 2.38 -8.11 16.81
CA GLU A 379 3.46 -8.00 15.85
C GLU A 379 3.53 -6.57 15.29
N SER A 380 4.75 -6.05 15.09
CA SER A 380 4.93 -4.77 14.42
C SER A 380 4.51 -4.84 12.95
N TYR A 381 3.90 -3.77 12.48
CA TYR A 381 3.60 -3.59 11.06
C TYR A 381 4.77 -3.04 10.25
N PHE A 382 5.85 -2.73 10.94
CA PHE A 382 7.06 -2.21 10.32
C PHE A 382 8.27 -3.05 10.73
N THR A 383 9.08 -3.40 9.75
CA THR A 383 10.43 -3.89 9.98
C THR A 383 11.33 -2.70 10.22
N ARG A 384 12.00 -2.68 11.36
CA ARG A 384 12.97 -1.63 11.72
C ARG A 384 14.37 -2.10 11.40
N LEU A 385 14.94 -1.53 10.34
CA LEU A 385 16.31 -1.81 9.95
C LEU A 385 17.32 -1.33 11.00
N PRO A 386 18.49 -1.96 11.10
CA PRO A 386 19.55 -1.53 12.02
C PRO A 386 19.99 -0.08 11.76
N LYS A 387 20.35 0.66 12.81
CA LYS A 387 20.78 2.06 12.70
C LYS A 387 22.00 2.28 11.82
N ASN A 388 22.87 1.27 11.70
CA ASN A 388 24.01 1.30 10.80
C ASN A 388 23.63 1.20 9.30
N SER A 389 22.37 0.93 8.99
CA SER A 389 21.84 1.00 7.61
C SER A 389 21.66 2.44 7.11
N ILE A 390 21.85 3.45 7.97
CA ILE A 390 21.69 4.85 7.59
C ILE A 390 22.80 5.23 6.61
N THR A 391 22.39 5.70 5.43
CA THR A 391 23.25 6.36 4.45
C THR A 391 23.06 7.87 4.53
N ALA A 392 23.89 8.64 3.86
CA ALA A 392 23.75 10.11 3.78
C ALA A 392 22.39 10.57 3.20
N LYS A 393 21.63 9.68 2.58
CA LYS A 393 20.33 9.96 1.95
C LYS A 393 19.14 9.64 2.85
N HIS A 394 19.34 8.93 3.95
CA HIS A 394 18.27 8.38 4.78
C HIS A 394 18.40 8.87 6.22
N ASN A 395 17.29 9.23 6.81
CA ASN A 395 17.18 9.51 8.23
C ASN A 395 16.73 8.25 9.01
N GLN A 396 16.64 8.37 10.33
CA GLN A 396 16.29 7.21 11.17
C GLN A 396 14.86 6.69 10.94
N GLU A 397 13.92 7.55 10.56
CA GLU A 397 12.53 7.18 10.28
C GLU A 397 12.41 6.36 8.99
N ASP A 398 13.31 6.58 8.02
CA ASP A 398 13.35 5.83 6.77
C ASP A 398 13.72 4.35 6.96
N LEU A 399 14.23 4.00 8.13
CA LEU A 399 14.57 2.63 8.50
C LEU A 399 13.38 1.81 8.99
N ALA A 400 12.19 2.40 9.11
CA ALA A 400 10.95 1.67 9.41
C ALA A 400 10.21 1.38 8.11
N LEU A 401 10.36 0.16 7.60
CA LEU A 401 9.76 -0.30 6.35
C LEU A 401 8.47 -1.08 6.59
N VAL A 402 7.45 -0.81 5.80
CA VAL A 402 6.16 -1.50 5.90
C VAL A 402 6.29 -2.96 5.54
N ASN A 403 5.77 -3.83 6.41
CA ASN A 403 5.72 -5.26 6.17
C ASN A 403 4.71 -5.61 5.07
N ASN A 404 5.02 -6.67 4.32
CA ASN A 404 4.09 -7.22 3.33
C ASN A 404 2.86 -7.83 4.04
N GLY A 405 1.72 -7.85 3.33
CA GLY A 405 0.45 -8.29 3.94
C GLY A 405 -0.20 -7.19 4.76
N TRP A 406 0.54 -6.11 5.06
CA TRP A 406 -0.05 -4.90 5.58
C TRP A 406 -0.38 -3.96 4.43
N ILE A 407 -1.45 -3.77 4.26
CA ILE A 407 -2.31 -3.13 3.47
C ILE A 407 -1.94 -1.77 3.15
N TRP A 408 -2.35 -1.23 2.19
CA TRP A 408 -2.48 0.19 1.93
C TRP A 408 -1.17 0.99 2.00
N ALA A 409 -0.03 0.32 2.09
CA ALA A 409 1.23 0.96 1.77
C ALA A 409 1.19 1.51 0.35
N SER A 410 0.59 0.81 -0.52
CA SER A 410 0.23 1.06 -1.91
C SER A 410 0.33 -0.23 -2.71
N ASN A 411 -0.39 -0.32 -3.80
CA ASN A 411 -0.13 -1.35 -4.79
C ASN A 411 0.83 -0.76 -5.84
N ALA A 412 2.06 -1.23 -5.87
CA ALA A 412 3.08 -0.70 -6.76
C ALA A 412 2.74 -0.86 -8.26
N LEU A 413 2.01 -1.91 -8.61
CA LEU A 413 1.64 -2.21 -9.99
C LEU A 413 0.29 -1.62 -10.39
N ILE A 414 -0.60 -1.38 -9.43
CA ILE A 414 -1.95 -0.86 -9.63
C ILE A 414 -2.19 0.26 -8.63
N ASP A 415 -1.49 1.36 -8.75
CA ASP A 415 -1.66 2.52 -7.88
C ASP A 415 -2.81 3.40 -8.37
N ASN A 416 -4.01 2.82 -8.44
CA ASN A 416 -5.22 3.52 -8.85
C ASN A 416 -6.02 4.05 -7.67
N ALA A 417 -5.71 3.60 -6.45
CA ALA A 417 -6.38 4.09 -5.26
C ALA A 417 -5.81 5.47 -4.90
N GLY A 418 -6.63 6.49 -5.00
CA GLY A 418 -6.28 7.81 -4.51
C GLY A 418 -6.03 7.81 -3.00
N PRO A 419 -5.39 8.88 -2.48
CA PRO A 419 -5.19 9.03 -1.03
C PRO A 419 -6.48 8.95 -0.22
N GLU A 420 -7.58 9.42 -0.78
CA GLU A 420 -8.92 9.41 -0.21
C GLU A 420 -9.51 8.02 0.03
N SER A 421 -9.02 7.01 -0.67
CA SER A 421 -9.48 5.62 -0.50
C SER A 421 -8.71 4.86 0.58
N ARG A 422 -7.76 5.51 1.26
CA ARG A 422 -6.86 4.90 2.23
C ARG A 422 -7.20 5.37 3.63
N SER A 423 -7.39 4.42 4.52
CA SER A 423 -7.41 4.70 5.95
C SER A 423 -5.99 4.88 6.47
N TYR A 424 -5.78 5.93 7.26
CA TYR A 424 -4.47 6.24 7.85
C TYR A 424 -4.06 5.27 8.95
N LEU A 425 -5.03 4.61 9.56
CA LEU A 425 -4.82 3.75 10.73
C LEU A 425 -5.22 2.31 10.48
N ARG A 426 -5.98 2.06 9.42
CA ARG A 426 -6.55 0.75 9.14
C ARG A 426 -5.47 -0.31 8.99
N ARG A 427 -5.69 -1.43 9.67
CA ARG A 427 -4.79 -2.57 9.69
C ARG A 427 -5.57 -3.82 9.31
N GLU A 428 -4.98 -4.69 8.53
CA GLU A 428 -5.45 -6.06 8.41
C GLU A 428 -4.62 -6.99 9.30
N VAL A 429 -5.11 -8.18 9.55
CA VAL A 429 -4.34 -9.19 10.26
C VAL A 429 -3.09 -9.49 9.46
N ILE A 430 -1.91 -9.28 10.05
CA ILE A 430 -0.65 -9.62 9.40
C ILE A 430 -0.56 -11.14 9.33
N VAL A 431 -0.52 -11.65 8.11
CA VAL A 431 -0.24 -13.05 7.85
C VAL A 431 1.25 -13.25 7.57
N TRP A 432 1.95 -12.22 7.06
CA TRP A 432 3.35 -12.28 6.63
C TRP A 432 4.15 -11.09 7.17
N GLY A 433 4.27 -10.99 8.49
CA GLY A 433 5.10 -9.98 9.16
C GLY A 433 6.61 -10.18 8.98
N ASP A 434 7.02 -11.30 8.37
CA ASP A 434 8.40 -11.69 8.09
C ASP A 434 8.94 -11.17 6.75
N CYS A 435 8.17 -10.35 6.05
CA CYS A 435 8.51 -9.81 4.75
C CYS A 435 8.25 -8.30 4.67
N VAL A 436 9.10 -7.58 3.96
CA VAL A 436 8.95 -6.17 3.64
C VAL A 436 8.33 -6.00 2.26
N LYS A 437 7.34 -5.12 2.15
CA LYS A 437 6.71 -4.76 0.87
C LYS A 437 7.63 -3.89 0.04
N LEU A 438 7.80 -4.26 -1.23
CA LEU A 438 8.67 -3.54 -2.17
C LEU A 438 7.93 -2.43 -2.92
N ARG A 439 8.63 -1.31 -3.12
CA ARG A 439 8.11 -0.10 -3.74
C ARG A 439 8.74 0.10 -5.12
N TYR A 440 8.01 -0.26 -6.16
CA TYR A 440 8.46 -0.09 -7.55
C TYR A 440 8.27 1.34 -8.09
N GLY A 441 7.42 2.16 -7.45
CA GLY A 441 7.07 3.49 -7.94
C GLY A 441 6.33 3.44 -9.28
N LYS A 442 6.52 4.47 -10.10
CA LYS A 442 5.92 4.56 -11.44
C LYS A 442 6.75 3.89 -12.52
N GLY A 443 7.95 3.42 -12.19
CA GLY A 443 8.85 2.77 -13.13
C GLY A 443 10.31 2.76 -12.65
N PRO A 444 11.23 2.33 -13.52
CA PRO A 444 12.66 2.20 -13.17
C PRO A 444 13.33 3.51 -12.71
N GLU A 445 12.80 4.66 -13.09
CA GLU A 445 13.33 5.97 -12.68
C GLU A 445 13.08 6.25 -11.20
N ASP A 446 11.96 5.76 -10.65
CA ASP A 446 11.59 5.96 -9.25
C ASP A 446 12.31 5.00 -8.29
N SER A 447 12.69 3.82 -8.75
CA SER A 447 13.36 2.79 -7.96
C SER A 447 14.34 1.96 -8.81
N PRO A 448 15.42 2.58 -9.33
CA PRO A 448 16.30 1.95 -10.31
C PRO A 448 16.99 0.70 -9.78
N TYR A 449 17.44 0.71 -8.53
CA TYR A 449 18.04 -0.47 -7.92
C TYR A 449 17.08 -1.66 -7.87
N LEU A 450 15.86 -1.44 -7.39
CA LEU A 450 14.87 -2.51 -7.25
C LEU A 450 14.51 -3.12 -8.61
N TRP A 451 14.29 -2.28 -9.62
CA TRP A 451 13.97 -2.76 -10.96
C TRP A 451 15.11 -3.59 -11.56
N ASP A 452 16.37 -3.15 -11.41
CA ASP A 452 17.54 -3.92 -11.89
C ASP A 452 17.68 -5.23 -11.11
N HIS A 453 17.59 -5.18 -9.78
CA HIS A 453 17.69 -6.36 -8.92
C HIS A 453 16.65 -7.43 -9.30
N MET A 454 15.40 -7.04 -9.46
CA MET A 454 14.30 -7.95 -9.80
C MET A 454 14.37 -8.43 -11.27
N ALA A 455 14.85 -7.60 -12.18
CA ALA A 455 15.12 -8.04 -13.55
C ALA A 455 16.24 -9.08 -13.61
N ARG A 456 17.28 -8.94 -12.80
CA ARG A 456 18.36 -9.95 -12.66
C ARG A 456 17.83 -11.25 -12.06
N TYR A 457 17.01 -11.15 -11.01
CA TYR A 457 16.33 -12.30 -10.41
C TYR A 457 15.49 -13.06 -11.42
N THR A 458 14.65 -12.36 -12.17
CA THR A 458 13.80 -13.00 -13.20
C THR A 458 14.65 -13.66 -14.29
N ARG A 459 15.70 -12.99 -14.76
CA ARG A 459 16.62 -13.57 -15.76
C ARG A 459 17.36 -14.81 -15.24
N LEU A 460 17.80 -14.79 -13.97
CA LEU A 460 18.45 -15.94 -13.34
C LEU A 460 17.48 -17.13 -13.26
N THR A 461 16.24 -16.88 -12.86
CA THR A 461 15.22 -17.93 -12.74
C THR A 461 14.82 -18.46 -14.12
N ALA A 462 14.49 -17.59 -15.07
CA ALA A 462 14.10 -17.95 -16.43
C ALA A 462 15.21 -18.63 -17.26
N LYS A 463 16.43 -18.67 -16.75
CA LYS A 463 17.53 -19.44 -17.37
C LYS A 463 17.35 -20.94 -17.20
N TYR A 464 16.59 -21.35 -16.19
CA TYR A 464 16.45 -22.75 -15.78
C TYR A 464 15.00 -23.26 -15.80
N PHE A 465 14.02 -22.36 -15.65
CA PHE A 465 12.60 -22.69 -15.49
C PHE A 465 11.70 -21.94 -16.45
#